data_7a1c631f52fed81caef91c2459e9397b
#
_entry.id   7a1c631f52fed81caef91c2459e9397b
#
_cell.length_a   1.000
_cell.length_b   1.000
_cell.length_c   1.000
_cell.angle_alpha   90.00
_cell.angle_beta   90.00
_cell.angle_gamma   90.00
#
_symmetry.space_group_name_H-M   'P 1'
#
loop_
_entity.id
_entity.type
_entity.pdbx_description
1 polymer ?
#
loop_
_entity_poly.entity_id
_entity_poly.type
_entity_poly.pdbx_seq_one_letter_code
_entity_poly.pdbx_strand_id
1 'polypeptide(L)'
;ITATYHESYAATIHALEYLVRKIDNAHVAECVQLTLSSVAPERILTCVSHEGISNSVKVDWFSRALNSTLGQAVNAQIYLLARCDELELNDESTSLLASIEQLIEASCNDEVSSNIIFAALFSQLNFWATNHMPFYKSHMESALVNNDVPGHIGSVWGLSNLNIANRQTWRSLSEVWLKFAVAPCEELSKPYERIRKYCLFSSIRFDEKESRSKLLSHFGRTPALVSEAVSAIIHYLN
;
A
#
# COMPACT_ATOMS: atom_id res chain seq x y z
N ILE A 1 -1.53 29.96 9.55
CA ILE A 1 -1.72 28.73 10.34
C ILE A 1 -0.38 28.46 10.99
N THR A 2 -0.35 28.40 12.32
CA THR A 2 0.90 28.30 13.09
C THR A 2 1.40 26.84 13.15
N ALA A 3 2.72 26.64 13.39
CA ALA A 3 3.32 25.31 13.59
C ALA A 3 2.55 24.49 14.65
N THR A 4 2.11 25.11 15.73
CA THR A 4 1.30 24.51 16.80
C THR A 4 -0.01 23.89 16.31
N TYR A 5 -0.63 24.45 15.26
CA TYR A 5 -1.84 23.86 14.69
C TYR A 5 -1.55 22.54 13.98
N HIS A 6 -0.46 22.47 13.20
CA HIS A 6 -0.08 21.24 12.49
C HIS A 6 0.32 20.14 13.46
N GLU A 7 1.06 20.46 14.52
CA GLU A 7 1.41 19.50 15.57
C GLU A 7 0.17 18.96 16.29
N SER A 8 -0.80 19.82 16.62
CA SER A 8 -2.07 19.39 17.25
C SER A 8 -2.90 18.52 16.32
N TYR A 9 -2.95 18.85 15.04
CA TYR A 9 -3.68 18.07 14.05
C TYR A 9 -3.02 16.69 13.82
N ALA A 10 -1.70 16.65 13.68
CA ALA A 10 -0.94 15.40 13.58
C ALA A 10 -1.16 14.50 14.80
N ALA A 11 -1.13 15.06 16.01
CA ALA A 11 -1.41 14.33 17.25
C ALA A 11 -2.85 13.77 17.26
N THR A 12 -3.82 14.52 16.72
CA THR A 12 -5.22 14.05 16.60
C THR A 12 -5.32 12.85 15.65
N ILE A 13 -4.69 12.91 14.49
CA ILE A 13 -4.69 11.81 13.52
C ILE A 13 -3.96 10.56 14.09
N HIS A 14 -2.85 10.76 14.78
CA HIS A 14 -2.15 9.66 15.44
C HIS A 14 -3.02 8.99 16.53
N ALA A 15 -3.68 9.78 17.36
CA ALA A 15 -4.61 9.26 18.36
C ALA A 15 -5.80 8.51 17.71
N LEU A 16 -6.29 9.00 16.58
CA LEU A 16 -7.36 8.38 15.82
C LEU A 16 -6.91 7.01 15.26
N GLU A 17 -5.74 6.93 14.65
CA GLU A 17 -5.18 5.66 14.13
C GLU A 17 -5.00 4.63 15.25
N TYR A 18 -4.58 5.05 16.45
CA TYR A 18 -4.50 4.19 17.61
C TYR A 18 -5.89 3.72 18.08
N LEU A 19 -6.86 4.63 18.13
CA LEU A 19 -8.23 4.36 18.56
C LEU A 19 -8.91 3.31 17.67
N VAL A 20 -8.83 3.48 16.34
CA VAL A 20 -9.51 2.56 15.39
C VAL A 20 -9.02 1.12 15.50
N ARG A 21 -7.79 0.90 15.96
CA ARG A 21 -7.25 -0.44 16.20
C ARG A 21 -7.79 -1.11 17.48
N LYS A 22 -8.39 -0.33 18.39
CA LYS A 22 -8.83 -0.78 19.73
C LYS A 22 -10.35 -0.70 19.92
N ILE A 23 -11.04 -0.10 18.97
CA ILE A 23 -12.48 0.12 19.07
C ILE A 23 -13.26 -1.19 19.07
N ASP A 24 -14.30 -1.28 19.88
CA ASP A 24 -15.24 -2.39 19.84
C ASP A 24 -16.28 -2.22 18.71
N ASN A 25 -16.97 -3.31 18.39
CA ASN A 25 -17.91 -3.35 17.28
C ASN A 25 -19.08 -2.36 17.42
N ALA A 26 -19.49 -2.05 18.65
CA ALA A 26 -20.64 -1.19 18.92
C ALA A 26 -20.39 0.28 18.54
N HIS A 27 -19.12 0.70 18.46
CA HIS A 27 -18.74 2.09 18.20
C HIS A 27 -18.04 2.32 16.85
N VAL A 28 -18.02 1.31 15.97
CA VAL A 28 -17.35 1.44 14.66
C VAL A 28 -17.97 2.55 13.82
N ALA A 29 -19.29 2.62 13.71
CA ALA A 29 -19.99 3.66 12.93
C ALA A 29 -19.70 5.08 13.43
N GLU A 30 -19.67 5.29 14.75
CA GLU A 30 -19.31 6.57 15.36
C GLU A 30 -17.86 6.94 15.06
N CYS A 31 -16.96 5.97 15.11
CA CYS A 31 -15.55 6.19 14.77
C CYS A 31 -15.34 6.51 13.29
N VAL A 32 -16.15 5.94 12.39
CA VAL A 32 -16.17 6.32 10.96
C VAL A 32 -16.54 7.79 10.83
N GLN A 33 -17.61 8.26 11.47
CA GLN A 33 -18.03 9.66 11.40
C GLN A 33 -16.95 10.60 11.96
N LEU A 34 -16.32 10.23 13.06
CA LEU A 34 -15.19 10.99 13.63
C LEU A 34 -14.02 11.05 12.65
N THR A 35 -13.67 9.93 12.02
CA THR A 35 -12.59 9.86 11.04
C THR A 35 -12.87 10.73 9.83
N LEU A 36 -14.03 10.59 9.21
CA LEU A 36 -14.44 11.38 8.05
C LEU A 36 -14.46 12.88 8.34
N SER A 37 -14.89 13.29 9.54
CA SER A 37 -14.88 14.71 9.94
C SER A 37 -13.47 15.24 10.23
N SER A 38 -12.54 14.37 10.62
CA SER A 38 -11.17 14.75 10.96
C SER A 38 -10.24 14.72 9.75
N VAL A 39 -10.45 13.81 8.80
CA VAL A 39 -9.60 13.64 7.60
C VAL A 39 -10.13 14.50 6.46
N ALA A 40 -9.80 15.80 6.50
CA ALA A 40 -10.09 16.70 5.38
C ALA A 40 -8.87 16.76 4.45
N PRO A 41 -9.01 16.42 3.13
CA PRO A 41 -7.88 16.36 2.20
C PRO A 41 -6.99 17.60 2.22
N GLU A 42 -7.58 18.79 2.17
CA GLU A 42 -6.86 20.06 2.16
C GLU A 42 -5.97 20.27 3.41
N ARG A 43 -6.47 19.85 4.57
CA ARG A 43 -5.74 19.98 5.84
C ARG A 43 -4.60 19.00 5.94
N ILE A 44 -4.87 17.74 5.58
CA ILE A 44 -3.90 16.66 5.76
C ILE A 44 -2.74 16.79 4.76
N LEU A 45 -3.01 17.18 3.50
CA LEU A 45 -1.98 17.43 2.50
C LEU A 45 -1.09 18.63 2.89
N THR A 46 -1.65 19.64 3.53
CA THR A 46 -0.85 20.74 4.08
C THR A 46 0.14 20.27 5.15
N CYS A 47 -0.21 19.26 5.96
CA CYS A 47 0.72 18.70 6.95
C CYS A 47 1.93 18.05 6.29
N VAL A 48 1.78 17.36 5.17
CA VAL A 48 2.90 16.73 4.43
C VAL A 48 3.95 17.75 4.04
N SER A 49 3.54 18.91 3.57
CA SER A 49 4.45 20.02 3.22
C SER A 49 5.28 20.52 4.43
N HIS A 50 4.71 20.47 5.63
CA HIS A 50 5.38 20.85 6.87
C HIS A 50 6.28 19.76 7.46
N GLU A 51 6.04 18.50 7.14
CA GLU A 51 6.88 17.37 7.58
C GLU A 51 8.26 17.35 6.88
N GLY A 52 8.49 18.20 5.89
CA GLY A 52 9.78 18.37 5.21
C GLY A 52 10.26 17.10 4.50
N ILE A 53 9.35 16.29 4.02
CA ILE A 53 9.66 15.01 3.36
C ILE A 53 10.27 15.30 1.97
N SER A 54 11.49 14.82 1.76
CA SER A 54 12.15 14.94 0.46
C SER A 54 11.57 13.94 -0.54
N ASN A 55 11.28 14.41 -1.76
CA ASN A 55 10.94 13.52 -2.87
C ASN A 55 12.21 12.88 -3.43
N SER A 56 12.48 11.64 -3.02
CA SER A 56 13.64 10.88 -3.49
C SER A 56 13.27 9.41 -3.67
N VAL A 57 13.73 8.80 -4.74
CA VAL A 57 13.59 7.37 -5.03
C VAL A 57 14.19 6.51 -3.91
N LYS A 58 15.18 7.05 -3.18
CA LYS A 58 15.86 6.34 -2.08
C LYS A 58 15.10 6.37 -0.75
N VAL A 59 14.01 7.13 -0.67
CA VAL A 59 13.15 7.19 0.53
C VAL A 59 12.41 5.86 0.67
N ASP A 60 12.42 5.31 1.86
CA ASP A 60 11.53 4.20 2.21
C ASP A 60 10.10 4.75 2.40
N TRP A 61 9.34 4.75 1.31
CA TRP A 61 7.99 5.29 1.29
C TRP A 61 7.01 4.47 2.14
N PHE A 62 7.27 3.17 2.34
CA PHE A 62 6.46 2.39 3.26
C PHE A 62 6.64 2.85 4.71
N SER A 63 7.88 3.05 5.15
CA SER A 63 8.13 3.62 6.48
C SER A 63 7.53 5.02 6.63
N ARG A 64 7.54 5.84 5.55
CA ARG A 64 6.86 7.14 5.56
C ARG A 64 5.35 7.01 5.68
N ALA A 65 4.73 6.09 4.96
CA ALA A 65 3.30 5.81 5.07
C ALA A 65 2.88 5.36 6.48
N LEU A 66 3.76 4.71 7.23
CA LEU A 66 3.47 4.35 8.62
C LEU A 66 3.62 5.50 9.62
N ASN A 67 4.50 6.47 9.33
CA ASN A 67 4.93 7.47 10.30
C ASN A 67 4.49 8.92 9.97
N SER A 68 3.99 9.18 8.75
CA SER A 68 3.46 10.51 8.39
C SER A 68 2.00 10.65 8.79
N THR A 69 1.58 11.89 9.02
CA THR A 69 0.17 12.22 9.33
C THR A 69 -0.78 11.72 8.25
N LEU A 70 -0.44 11.92 6.98
CA LEU A 70 -1.24 11.45 5.83
C LEU A 70 -1.35 9.93 5.80
N GLY A 71 -0.21 9.23 5.94
CA GLY A 71 -0.21 7.77 5.91
C GLY A 71 -1.00 7.15 7.07
N GLN A 72 -0.91 7.73 8.27
CA GLN A 72 -1.71 7.31 9.43
C GLN A 72 -3.21 7.53 9.19
N ALA A 73 -3.61 8.63 8.54
CA ALA A 73 -5.00 8.87 8.18
C ALA A 73 -5.54 7.85 7.16
N VAL A 74 -4.74 7.51 6.15
CA VAL A 74 -5.10 6.46 5.17
C VAL A 74 -5.20 5.10 5.86
N ASN A 75 -4.23 4.75 6.70
CA ASN A 75 -4.25 3.48 7.45
C ASN A 75 -5.48 3.39 8.37
N ALA A 76 -5.83 4.47 9.09
CA ALA A 76 -7.02 4.50 9.93
C ALA A 76 -8.30 4.20 9.13
N GLN A 77 -8.44 4.81 7.94
CA GLN A 77 -9.59 4.56 7.06
C GLN A 77 -9.62 3.11 6.54
N ILE A 78 -8.47 2.53 6.16
CA ILE A 78 -8.41 1.13 5.72
C ILE A 78 -8.80 0.17 6.87
N TYR A 79 -8.33 0.41 8.09
CA TYR A 79 -8.72 -0.41 9.26
C TYR A 79 -10.23 -0.33 9.54
N LEU A 80 -10.81 0.88 9.50
CA LEU A 80 -12.25 1.05 9.66
C LEU A 80 -13.03 0.39 8.54
N LEU A 81 -12.59 0.53 7.29
CA LEU A 81 -13.22 -0.11 6.14
C LEU A 81 -13.26 -1.64 6.32
N ALA A 82 -12.16 -2.25 6.74
CA ALA A 82 -12.13 -3.68 7.01
C ALA A 82 -13.12 -4.08 8.14
N ARG A 83 -13.26 -3.24 9.18
CA ARG A 83 -14.23 -3.48 10.24
C ARG A 83 -15.67 -3.29 9.79
N CYS A 84 -15.93 -2.28 8.94
CA CYS A 84 -17.25 -2.07 8.36
C CYS A 84 -17.67 -3.25 7.47
N ASP A 85 -16.74 -3.79 6.68
CA ASP A 85 -16.99 -4.99 5.86
C ASP A 85 -17.33 -6.21 6.73
N GLU A 86 -16.58 -6.43 7.82
CA GLU A 86 -16.85 -7.52 8.78
C GLU A 86 -18.22 -7.39 9.46
N LEU A 87 -18.71 -6.16 9.65
CA LEU A 87 -19.98 -5.85 10.33
C LEU A 87 -21.12 -5.55 9.36
N GLU A 88 -20.88 -5.65 8.04
CA GLU A 88 -21.85 -5.37 6.97
C GLU A 88 -22.40 -3.93 7.02
N LEU A 89 -21.59 -2.96 7.47
CA LEU A 89 -21.90 -1.54 7.51
C LEU A 89 -21.66 -0.88 6.14
N ASN A 90 -22.55 -1.10 5.18
CA ASN A 90 -22.35 -0.74 3.78
C ASN A 90 -22.27 0.77 3.50
N ASP A 91 -23.06 1.58 4.23
CA ASP A 91 -23.08 3.04 4.06
C ASP A 91 -21.76 3.66 4.55
N GLU A 92 -21.25 3.17 5.68
CA GLU A 92 -19.97 3.56 6.25
C GLU A 92 -18.80 3.13 5.34
N SER A 93 -18.82 1.89 4.82
CA SER A 93 -17.84 1.40 3.85
C SER A 93 -17.80 2.29 2.61
N THR A 94 -18.94 2.63 2.05
CA THR A 94 -19.05 3.52 0.89
C THR A 94 -18.48 4.91 1.17
N SER A 95 -18.77 5.45 2.35
CA SER A 95 -18.27 6.77 2.76
C SER A 95 -16.76 6.78 2.94
N LEU A 96 -16.17 5.71 3.50
CA LEU A 96 -14.71 5.56 3.64
C LEU A 96 -14.01 5.41 2.29
N LEU A 97 -14.57 4.61 1.38
CA LEU A 97 -14.04 4.48 0.01
C LEU A 97 -14.02 5.82 -0.71
N ALA A 98 -15.12 6.59 -0.64
CA ALA A 98 -15.20 7.92 -1.23
C ALA A 98 -14.17 8.91 -0.60
N SER A 99 -13.93 8.80 0.71
CA SER A 99 -12.91 9.63 1.37
C SER A 99 -11.49 9.27 0.92
N ILE A 100 -11.17 7.98 0.74
CA ILE A 100 -9.87 7.54 0.22
C ILE A 100 -9.70 7.99 -1.24
N GLU A 101 -10.73 7.88 -2.07
CA GLU A 101 -10.74 8.38 -3.44
C GLU A 101 -10.43 9.89 -3.50
N GLN A 102 -11.09 10.70 -2.66
CA GLN A 102 -10.81 12.13 -2.56
C GLN A 102 -9.35 12.43 -2.17
N LEU A 103 -8.74 11.65 -1.30
CA LEU A 103 -7.32 11.79 -0.96
C LEU A 103 -6.41 11.48 -2.16
N ILE A 104 -6.72 10.42 -2.92
CA ILE A 104 -5.99 10.06 -4.14
C ILE A 104 -6.08 11.21 -5.15
N GLU A 105 -7.29 11.70 -5.44
CA GLU A 105 -7.53 12.78 -6.39
C GLU A 105 -6.83 14.08 -5.97
N ALA A 106 -6.95 14.46 -4.70
CA ALA A 106 -6.34 15.69 -4.17
C ALA A 106 -4.80 15.63 -4.20
N SER A 107 -4.21 14.45 -4.14
CA SER A 107 -2.75 14.25 -4.18
C SER A 107 -2.17 14.13 -5.58
N CYS A 108 -2.96 14.05 -6.64
CA CYS A 108 -2.51 13.73 -7.99
C CYS A 108 -1.43 14.70 -8.56
N ASN A 109 -1.31 15.90 -8.02
CA ASN A 109 -0.30 16.89 -8.40
C ASN A 109 0.85 17.02 -7.37
N ASP A 110 0.84 16.22 -6.31
CA ASP A 110 1.88 16.18 -5.28
C ASP A 110 2.45 14.76 -5.17
N GLU A 111 3.61 14.57 -5.75
CA GLU A 111 4.26 13.27 -5.82
C GLU A 111 4.59 12.70 -4.43
N VAL A 112 4.92 13.54 -3.46
CA VAL A 112 5.21 13.11 -2.08
C VAL A 112 3.95 12.52 -1.44
N SER A 113 2.85 13.24 -1.49
CA SER A 113 1.57 12.78 -0.94
C SER A 113 1.06 11.54 -1.67
N SER A 114 1.15 11.51 -2.99
CA SER A 114 0.78 10.34 -3.80
C SER A 114 1.61 9.11 -3.38
N ASN A 115 2.93 9.23 -3.25
CA ASN A 115 3.78 8.12 -2.83
C ASN A 115 3.42 7.61 -1.42
N ILE A 116 3.08 8.48 -0.48
CA ILE A 116 2.63 8.08 0.86
C ILE A 116 1.31 7.31 0.79
N ILE A 117 0.31 7.84 0.08
CA ILE A 117 -1.01 7.21 -0.07
C ILE A 117 -0.88 5.83 -0.71
N PHE A 118 -0.20 5.76 -1.86
CA PHE A 118 -0.07 4.49 -2.58
C PHE A 118 0.80 3.47 -1.83
N ALA A 119 1.80 3.89 -1.05
CA ALA A 119 2.54 2.97 -0.20
C ALA A 119 1.64 2.36 0.91
N ALA A 120 0.76 3.14 1.52
CA ALA A 120 -0.22 2.63 2.48
C ALA A 120 -1.22 1.67 1.82
N LEU A 121 -1.82 2.05 0.69
CA LEU A 121 -2.81 1.24 -0.03
C LEU A 121 -2.22 -0.10 -0.50
N PHE A 122 -1.06 -0.08 -1.15
CA PHE A 122 -0.44 -1.30 -1.68
C PHE A 122 0.13 -2.22 -0.60
N SER A 123 0.44 -1.72 0.59
CA SER A 123 0.78 -2.59 1.73
C SER A 123 -0.38 -3.48 2.17
N GLN A 124 -1.62 -3.12 1.82
CA GLN A 124 -2.86 -3.84 2.12
C GLN A 124 -3.50 -4.47 0.87
N LEU A 125 -2.70 -4.77 -0.17
CA LEU A 125 -3.20 -5.23 -1.47
C LEU A 125 -4.07 -6.49 -1.37
N ASN A 126 -3.80 -7.39 -0.41
CA ASN A 126 -4.65 -8.57 -0.17
C ASN A 126 -6.10 -8.19 0.18
N PHE A 127 -6.27 -7.16 1.00
CA PHE A 127 -7.57 -6.64 1.37
C PHE A 127 -8.32 -6.08 0.15
N TRP A 128 -7.66 -5.21 -0.62
CA TRP A 128 -8.23 -4.61 -1.83
C TRP A 128 -8.60 -5.64 -2.89
N ALA A 129 -7.72 -6.60 -3.15
CA ALA A 129 -7.95 -7.64 -4.14
C ALA A 129 -9.05 -8.63 -3.75
N THR A 130 -9.31 -8.81 -2.46
CA THR A 130 -10.34 -9.74 -1.96
C THR A 130 -11.70 -9.06 -1.81
N ASN A 131 -11.73 -7.87 -1.22
CA ASN A 131 -12.96 -7.24 -0.80
C ASN A 131 -13.40 -6.10 -1.73
N HIS A 132 -12.43 -5.39 -2.34
CA HIS A 132 -12.68 -4.16 -3.10
C HIS A 132 -11.97 -4.15 -4.47
N MET A 133 -12.04 -5.25 -5.21
CA MET A 133 -11.42 -5.36 -6.54
C MET A 133 -11.84 -4.24 -7.52
N PRO A 134 -13.10 -3.78 -7.56
CA PRO A 134 -13.48 -2.63 -8.40
C PRO A 134 -12.72 -1.36 -8.05
N PHE A 135 -12.56 -1.05 -6.76
CA PHE A 135 -11.80 0.11 -6.29
C PHE A 135 -10.32 -0.01 -6.68
N TYR A 136 -9.72 -1.19 -6.47
CA TYR A 136 -8.34 -1.45 -6.90
C TYR A 136 -8.13 -1.15 -8.38
N LYS A 137 -9.02 -1.68 -9.26
CA LYS A 137 -8.91 -1.49 -10.70
C LYS A 137 -9.10 -0.04 -11.13
N SER A 138 -10.01 0.68 -10.50
CA SER A 138 -10.33 2.06 -10.88
C SER A 138 -9.28 3.06 -10.40
N HIS A 139 -8.71 2.87 -9.19
CA HIS A 139 -7.95 3.90 -8.52
C HIS A 139 -6.48 3.53 -8.23
N MET A 140 -6.14 2.22 -8.17
CA MET A 140 -4.81 1.80 -7.75
C MET A 140 -3.97 1.19 -8.89
N GLU A 141 -4.57 0.41 -9.78
CA GLU A 141 -3.84 -0.39 -10.77
C GLU A 141 -2.95 0.46 -11.68
N SER A 142 -3.40 1.65 -12.09
CA SER A 142 -2.62 2.56 -12.94
C SER A 142 -1.30 3.00 -12.30
N ALA A 143 -1.29 3.29 -11.00
CA ALA A 143 -0.09 3.68 -10.27
C ALA A 143 0.95 2.54 -10.20
N LEU A 144 0.49 1.29 -10.29
CA LEU A 144 1.39 0.14 -10.33
C LEU A 144 1.98 -0.08 -11.73
N VAL A 145 1.18 -0.01 -12.79
CA VAL A 145 1.60 -0.42 -14.15
C VAL A 145 2.23 0.70 -14.98
N ASN A 146 2.08 1.95 -14.59
CA ASN A 146 2.58 3.10 -15.31
C ASN A 146 3.55 3.93 -14.45
N ASN A 147 4.81 3.96 -14.84
CA ASN A 147 5.88 4.66 -14.11
C ASN A 147 5.72 6.18 -14.11
N ASP A 148 4.97 6.73 -15.07
CA ASP A 148 4.76 8.17 -15.22
C ASP A 148 3.58 8.70 -14.36
N VAL A 149 2.86 7.79 -13.68
CA VAL A 149 1.74 8.16 -12.81
C VAL A 149 2.25 8.49 -11.41
N PRO A 150 1.80 9.61 -10.80
CA PRO A 150 2.09 9.92 -9.41
C PRO A 150 1.76 8.76 -8.48
N GLY A 151 2.63 8.50 -7.50
CA GLY A 151 2.45 7.39 -6.58
C GLY A 151 3.02 6.04 -7.04
N HIS A 152 3.59 5.94 -8.26
CA HIS A 152 4.23 4.70 -8.73
C HIS A 152 5.30 4.20 -7.76
N ILE A 153 6.22 5.05 -7.34
CA ILE A 153 7.30 4.68 -6.40
C ILE A 153 6.71 4.21 -5.07
N GLY A 154 5.71 4.91 -4.56
CA GLY A 154 4.97 4.51 -3.36
C GLY A 154 4.31 3.15 -3.51
N SER A 155 3.66 2.87 -4.64
CA SER A 155 3.02 1.58 -4.91
C SER A 155 4.02 0.42 -4.87
N VAL A 156 5.21 0.60 -5.46
CA VAL A 156 6.29 -0.40 -5.44
C VAL A 156 6.80 -0.63 -4.01
N TRP A 157 7.00 0.42 -3.23
CA TRP A 157 7.39 0.28 -1.82
C TRP A 157 6.31 -0.39 -0.96
N GLY A 158 5.04 -0.02 -1.13
CA GLY A 158 3.91 -0.68 -0.46
C GLY A 158 3.85 -2.16 -0.80
N LEU A 159 3.90 -2.50 -2.08
CA LEU A 159 3.89 -3.88 -2.56
C LEU A 159 5.07 -4.69 -2.00
N SER A 160 6.26 -4.11 -1.88
CA SER A 160 7.45 -4.78 -1.35
C SER A 160 7.35 -5.15 0.13
N ASN A 161 6.42 -4.58 0.86
CA ASN A 161 6.15 -4.84 2.28
C ASN A 161 4.86 -5.64 2.50
N LEU A 162 4.22 -6.10 1.43
CA LEU A 162 3.07 -6.96 1.51
C LEU A 162 3.44 -8.31 2.13
N ASN A 163 2.67 -8.76 3.11
CA ASN A 163 2.72 -10.15 3.53
C ASN A 163 2.25 -11.06 2.38
N ILE A 164 2.79 -12.29 2.32
CA ILE A 164 2.51 -13.23 1.23
C ILE A 164 0.99 -13.27 0.96
N ALA A 165 0.66 -13.08 -0.31
CA ALA A 165 -0.71 -13.12 -0.78
C ALA A 165 -1.41 -14.44 -0.39
N ASN A 166 -2.70 -14.36 -0.14
CA ASN A 166 -3.51 -15.57 -0.17
C ASN A 166 -3.60 -16.11 -1.62
N ARG A 167 -4.06 -17.35 -1.79
CA ARG A 167 -4.11 -17.98 -3.12
C ARG A 167 -5.01 -17.24 -4.12
N GLN A 168 -6.09 -16.66 -3.64
CA GLN A 168 -7.02 -15.90 -4.49
C GLN A 168 -6.37 -14.62 -4.99
N THR A 169 -5.76 -13.84 -4.10
CA THR A 169 -5.01 -12.62 -4.47
C THR A 169 -3.88 -12.93 -5.44
N TRP A 170 -3.13 -14.02 -5.19
CA TRP A 170 -2.08 -14.43 -6.11
C TRP A 170 -2.62 -14.72 -7.52
N ARG A 171 -3.70 -15.48 -7.63
CA ARG A 171 -4.30 -15.80 -8.94
C ARG A 171 -4.83 -14.56 -9.67
N SER A 172 -5.42 -13.63 -8.93
CA SER A 172 -5.99 -12.40 -9.52
C SER A 172 -4.91 -11.41 -9.99
N LEU A 173 -3.76 -11.39 -9.37
CA LEU A 173 -2.74 -10.35 -9.55
C LEU A 173 -1.36 -10.89 -9.97
N SER A 174 -1.22 -12.21 -10.16
CA SER A 174 0.08 -12.82 -10.46
C SER A 174 0.73 -12.27 -11.73
N GLU A 175 -0.04 -11.95 -12.76
CA GLU A 175 0.51 -11.38 -14.00
C GLU A 175 1.12 -9.99 -13.79
N VAL A 176 0.46 -9.15 -12.98
CA VAL A 176 0.96 -7.83 -12.61
C VAL A 176 2.25 -7.99 -11.80
N TRP A 177 2.24 -8.86 -10.80
CA TRP A 177 3.42 -9.10 -9.97
C TRP A 177 4.59 -9.69 -10.74
N LEU A 178 4.33 -10.63 -11.65
CA LEU A 178 5.37 -11.20 -12.50
C LEU A 178 5.98 -10.15 -13.44
N LYS A 179 5.17 -9.25 -13.97
CA LYS A 179 5.65 -8.12 -14.78
C LYS A 179 6.61 -7.25 -13.97
N PHE A 180 6.28 -6.94 -12.72
CA PHE A 180 7.16 -6.20 -11.81
C PHE A 180 8.41 -6.98 -11.44
N ALA A 181 8.28 -8.26 -11.10
CA ALA A 181 9.40 -9.10 -10.69
C ALA A 181 10.49 -9.20 -11.76
N VAL A 182 10.12 -9.06 -13.04
CA VAL A 182 11.06 -9.13 -14.17
C VAL A 182 11.47 -7.75 -14.71
N ALA A 183 10.89 -6.65 -14.21
CA ALA A 183 11.24 -5.31 -14.66
C ALA A 183 12.64 -4.93 -14.15
N PRO A 184 13.53 -4.42 -15.02
CA PRO A 184 14.81 -3.87 -14.58
C PRO A 184 14.57 -2.50 -13.92
N CYS A 185 14.99 -2.34 -12.68
CA CYS A 185 14.99 -1.04 -12.03
C CYS A 185 16.16 -0.91 -11.06
N GLU A 186 17.19 -0.21 -11.48
CA GLU A 186 18.38 0.02 -10.64
C GLU A 186 18.08 0.93 -9.45
N GLU A 187 17.22 1.93 -9.64
CA GLU A 187 16.90 2.93 -8.63
C GLU A 187 16.05 2.39 -7.47
N LEU A 188 15.20 1.40 -7.75
CA LEU A 188 14.32 0.73 -6.79
C LEU A 188 14.78 -0.70 -6.46
N SER A 189 16.08 -0.96 -6.47
CA SER A 189 16.65 -2.31 -6.32
C SER A 189 16.12 -3.07 -5.09
N LYS A 190 16.07 -2.43 -3.92
CA LYS A 190 15.59 -3.07 -2.66
C LYS A 190 14.11 -3.49 -2.69
N PRO A 191 13.14 -2.62 -3.03
CA PRO A 191 11.75 -3.04 -3.11
C PRO A 191 11.53 -4.09 -4.21
N TYR A 192 12.18 -3.99 -5.37
CA TYR A 192 12.07 -5.00 -6.42
C TYR A 192 12.66 -6.37 -6.01
N GLU A 193 13.76 -6.41 -5.27
CA GLU A 193 14.32 -7.64 -4.71
C GLU A 193 13.30 -8.34 -3.80
N ARG A 194 12.63 -7.59 -2.92
CA ARG A 194 11.57 -8.12 -2.05
C ARG A 194 10.39 -8.66 -2.85
N ILE A 195 9.92 -7.92 -3.86
CA ILE A 195 8.82 -8.34 -4.74
C ILE A 195 9.19 -9.65 -5.46
N ARG A 196 10.40 -9.76 -6.01
CA ARG A 196 10.87 -10.99 -6.66
C ARG A 196 10.87 -12.19 -5.71
N LYS A 197 11.36 -12.01 -4.49
CA LYS A 197 11.31 -13.04 -3.45
C LYS A 197 9.88 -13.48 -3.15
N TYR A 198 8.95 -12.55 -2.96
CA TYR A 198 7.55 -12.86 -2.71
C TYR A 198 6.88 -13.57 -3.88
N CYS A 199 7.15 -13.17 -5.12
CA CYS A 199 6.65 -13.86 -6.30
C CYS A 199 7.15 -15.31 -6.36
N LEU A 200 8.43 -15.55 -6.08
CA LEU A 200 8.99 -16.88 -6.06
C LEU A 200 8.36 -17.73 -4.95
N PHE A 201 8.27 -17.21 -3.71
CA PHE A 201 7.62 -17.92 -2.60
C PHE A 201 6.17 -18.25 -2.88
N SER A 202 5.40 -17.30 -3.40
CA SER A 202 3.99 -17.52 -3.71
C SER A 202 3.83 -18.58 -4.80
N SER A 203 4.66 -18.59 -5.84
CA SER A 203 4.62 -19.58 -6.91
C SER A 203 4.98 -20.99 -6.44
N ILE A 204 5.87 -21.12 -5.45
CA ILE A 204 6.21 -22.40 -4.81
C ILE A 204 5.06 -22.84 -3.89
N ARG A 205 4.61 -21.95 -3.00
CA ARG A 205 3.59 -22.23 -1.99
C ARG A 205 2.26 -22.66 -2.61
N PHE A 206 1.88 -22.06 -3.72
CA PHE A 206 0.61 -22.35 -4.40
C PHE A 206 0.73 -23.36 -5.54
N ASP A 207 1.94 -23.92 -5.75
CA ASP A 207 2.27 -24.85 -6.83
C ASP A 207 1.94 -24.33 -8.24
N GLU A 208 2.17 -23.05 -8.46
CA GLU A 208 1.92 -22.39 -9.74
C GLU A 208 3.13 -22.58 -10.68
N LYS A 209 3.15 -23.73 -11.38
CA LYS A 209 4.29 -24.18 -12.21
C LYS A 209 4.66 -23.19 -13.31
N GLU A 210 3.67 -22.57 -13.95
CA GLU A 210 3.90 -21.60 -15.03
C GLU A 210 4.58 -20.34 -14.52
N SER A 211 4.05 -19.75 -13.44
CA SER A 211 4.63 -18.54 -12.80
C SER A 211 6.04 -18.81 -12.32
N ARG A 212 6.28 -19.96 -11.69
CA ARG A 212 7.61 -20.39 -11.24
C ARG A 212 8.58 -20.56 -12.42
N SER A 213 8.14 -21.18 -13.50
CA SER A 213 8.97 -21.36 -14.70
C SER A 213 9.36 -20.05 -15.34
N LYS A 214 8.43 -19.09 -15.44
CA LYS A 214 8.71 -17.73 -15.93
C LYS A 214 9.75 -17.00 -15.07
N LEU A 215 9.59 -17.03 -13.74
CA LEU A 215 10.53 -16.41 -12.81
C LEU A 215 11.92 -17.03 -12.88
N LEU A 216 12.01 -18.36 -12.82
CA LEU A 216 13.30 -19.06 -12.86
C LEU A 216 14.01 -18.87 -14.21
N SER A 217 13.26 -18.86 -15.31
CA SER A 217 13.83 -18.54 -16.64
C SER A 217 14.40 -17.13 -16.70
N HIS A 218 13.74 -16.15 -16.07
CA HIS A 218 14.25 -14.78 -15.99
C HIS A 218 15.49 -14.70 -15.09
N PHE A 219 15.45 -15.30 -13.91
CA PHE A 219 16.58 -15.33 -12.98
C PHE A 219 17.81 -16.01 -13.58
N GLY A 220 17.63 -17.12 -14.32
CA GLY A 220 18.71 -17.83 -14.97
C GLY A 220 19.48 -17.02 -16.04
N ARG A 221 18.89 -15.94 -16.54
CA ARG A 221 19.53 -15.04 -17.51
C ARG A 221 20.36 -13.94 -16.88
N THR A 222 20.22 -13.71 -15.57
CA THR A 222 20.87 -12.61 -14.85
C THR A 222 21.59 -13.15 -13.62
N PRO A 223 22.93 -13.27 -13.63
CA PRO A 223 23.67 -13.92 -12.54
C PRO A 223 23.40 -13.37 -11.15
N ALA A 224 23.19 -12.05 -11.02
CA ALA A 224 22.84 -11.43 -9.73
C ALA A 224 21.50 -11.96 -9.17
N LEU A 225 20.52 -12.21 -10.04
CA LEU A 225 19.21 -12.71 -9.65
C LEU A 225 19.22 -14.20 -9.31
N VAL A 226 20.18 -14.98 -9.81
CA VAL A 226 20.38 -16.39 -9.43
C VAL A 226 20.69 -16.49 -7.94
N SER A 227 21.59 -15.64 -7.43
CA SER A 227 21.91 -15.59 -6.00
C SER A 227 20.70 -15.23 -5.15
N GLU A 228 19.87 -14.27 -5.58
CA GLU A 228 18.62 -13.91 -4.90
C GLU A 228 17.62 -15.09 -4.87
N ALA A 229 17.44 -15.78 -5.99
CA ALA A 229 16.55 -16.93 -6.08
C ALA A 229 16.98 -18.08 -5.17
N VAL A 230 18.28 -18.40 -5.16
CA VAL A 230 18.84 -19.43 -4.27
C VAL A 230 18.65 -19.06 -2.80
N SER A 231 18.96 -17.81 -2.42
CA SER A 231 18.75 -17.31 -1.06
C SER A 231 17.28 -17.41 -0.63
N ALA A 232 16.34 -17.05 -1.53
CA ALA A 232 14.92 -17.15 -1.27
C ALA A 232 14.46 -18.59 -1.06
N ILE A 233 14.93 -19.54 -1.91
CA ILE A 233 14.58 -20.97 -1.78
C ILE A 233 15.12 -21.54 -0.47
N ILE A 234 16.37 -21.25 -0.12
CA ILE A 234 16.96 -21.70 1.15
C ILE A 234 16.16 -21.19 2.35
N HIS A 235 15.77 -19.93 2.34
CA HIS A 235 14.96 -19.34 3.42
C HIS A 235 13.57 -19.97 3.53
N TYR A 236 13.00 -20.45 2.42
CA TYR A 236 11.71 -21.15 2.42
C TYR A 236 11.79 -22.58 2.98
N LEU A 237 12.94 -23.24 2.80
CA LEU A 237 13.15 -24.64 3.22
C LEU A 237 13.55 -24.77 4.70
N ASN A 238 13.93 -23.68 5.37
CA ASN A 238 14.25 -23.60 6.80
C ASN A 238 13.07 -23.02 7.60
#